data_3279d5fe9e2a58b498d21121be4038cd
#
_entry.id   3279d5fe9e2a58b498d21121be4038cd
#
_cell.length_a   1.000
_cell.length_b   1.000
_cell.length_c   1.000
_cell.angle_alpha   90.00
_cell.angle_beta   90.00
_cell.angle_gamma   90.00
#
_symmetry.space_group_name_H-M   'P 1'
#
loop_
_entity.id
_entity.type
_entity.pdbx_description
1 polymer ?
#
loop_
_entity_poly.entity_id
_entity_poly.type
_entity_poly.pdbx_seq_one_letter_code
_entity_poly.pdbx_strand_id
1 'polypeptide(L)'
;MLKFIECPRDAMQGLHQFVPTELKARYINSLLKVGFHTIDFGSFVSPKAIPQMADTAEVLGMLDLSTTSSKLLAIVANTRGAMDAVQHKEIAYLGYPF
;
A
#
# COMPACT_ATOMS: atom_id res chain seq x y z
N MET A 1 -9.62 19.78 -10.80
CA MET A 1 -8.49 19.73 -9.85
C MET A 1 -7.60 18.54 -10.17
N LEU A 2 -6.30 18.74 -10.25
CA LEU A 2 -5.35 17.66 -10.44
C LEU A 2 -5.11 16.93 -9.12
N LYS A 3 -5.09 15.60 -9.18
CA LYS A 3 -4.76 14.75 -8.04
C LYS A 3 -3.54 13.92 -8.40
N PHE A 4 -2.53 13.97 -7.55
CA PHE A 4 -1.30 13.21 -7.76
C PHE A 4 -1.35 11.92 -6.95
N ILE A 5 -1.15 10.79 -7.64
CA ILE A 5 -1.13 9.46 -7.04
C ILE A 5 0.26 8.89 -7.19
N GLU A 6 0.88 8.52 -6.08
CA GLU A 6 2.18 7.86 -6.07
C GLU A 6 1.99 6.37 -5.84
N CYS A 7 2.78 5.55 -6.54
CA CYS A 7 2.60 4.10 -6.55
C CYS A 7 3.86 3.36 -6.08
N PRO A 8 4.26 3.48 -4.79
CA PRO A 8 5.42 2.73 -4.29
C PRO A 8 5.22 1.21 -4.39
N ARG A 9 3.99 0.72 -4.27
CA ARG A 9 3.69 -0.70 -4.43
C ARG A 9 4.18 -1.21 -5.79
N ASP A 10 3.83 -0.50 -6.86
CA ASP A 10 4.20 -0.91 -8.21
C ASP A 10 5.72 -0.92 -8.38
N ALA A 11 6.39 0.09 -7.85
CA ALA A 11 7.84 0.20 -7.92
C ALA A 11 8.53 -0.96 -7.21
N MET A 12 8.03 -1.40 -6.06
CA MET A 12 8.64 -2.46 -5.27
C MET A 12 8.25 -3.86 -5.72
N GLN A 13 7.03 -4.03 -6.25
CA GLN A 13 6.46 -5.33 -6.56
C GLN A 13 7.29 -6.13 -7.56
N GLY A 14 7.95 -5.45 -8.49
CA GLY A 14 8.77 -6.08 -9.51
C GLY A 14 10.19 -6.43 -9.09
N LEU A 15 10.61 -6.10 -7.87
CA LEU A 15 11.96 -6.36 -7.42
C LEU A 15 12.14 -7.85 -7.10
N HIS A 16 13.32 -8.40 -7.45
CA HIS A 16 13.64 -9.80 -7.21
C HIS A 16 13.88 -10.11 -5.74
N GLN A 17 14.48 -9.17 -5.02
CA GLN A 17 14.76 -9.36 -3.59
C GLN A 17 13.61 -8.79 -2.79
N PHE A 18 13.25 -9.49 -1.70
CA PHE A 18 12.22 -9.01 -0.80
C PHE A 18 12.72 -7.74 -0.08
N VAL A 19 11.95 -6.66 -0.19
CA VAL A 19 12.26 -5.42 0.52
C VAL A 19 11.82 -5.59 1.97
N PRO A 20 12.72 -5.40 2.96
CA PRO A 20 12.32 -5.53 4.37
C PRO A 20 11.14 -4.64 4.74
N THR A 21 10.30 -5.13 5.64
CA THR A 21 9.09 -4.43 6.06
C THR A 21 9.37 -3.01 6.56
N GLU A 22 10.42 -2.87 7.39
CA GLU A 22 10.79 -1.56 7.95
C GLU A 22 11.23 -0.59 6.86
N LEU A 23 11.90 -1.08 5.83
CA LEU A 23 12.35 -0.24 4.73
C LEU A 23 11.17 0.22 3.87
N LYS A 24 10.21 -0.67 3.62
CA LYS A 24 8.96 -0.32 2.94
C LYS A 24 8.23 0.78 3.71
N ALA A 25 8.08 0.60 5.01
CA ALA A 25 7.40 1.57 5.85
C ALA A 25 8.11 2.91 5.84
N ARG A 26 9.44 2.91 5.90
CA ARG A 26 10.23 4.15 5.86
C ARG A 26 10.03 4.89 4.54
N TYR A 27 10.04 4.16 3.43
CA TYR A 27 9.84 4.74 2.12
C TYR A 27 8.45 5.37 2.02
N ILE A 28 7.41 4.62 2.42
CA ILE A 28 6.03 5.12 2.35
C ILE A 28 5.83 6.31 3.29
N ASN A 29 6.41 6.25 4.50
CA ASN A 29 6.34 7.38 5.43
C ASN A 29 6.98 8.64 4.84
N SER A 30 8.06 8.51 4.06
CA SER A 30 8.64 9.65 3.35
C SER A 30 7.65 10.25 2.37
N LEU A 31 6.94 9.40 1.61
CA LEU A 31 5.95 9.85 0.64
C LEU A 31 4.75 10.51 1.31
N LEU A 32 4.35 10.03 2.48
CA LEU A 32 3.25 10.64 3.24
C LEU A 32 3.53 12.09 3.62
N LYS A 33 4.80 12.47 3.74
CA LYS A 33 5.20 13.84 4.07
C LYS A 33 5.21 14.76 2.86
N VAL A 34 5.19 14.22 1.64
CA VAL A 34 5.24 15.01 0.41
C VAL A 34 3.88 15.66 0.10
N GLY A 35 2.78 15.01 0.47
CA GLY A 35 1.45 15.58 0.26
C GLY A 35 0.73 15.09 -0.98
N PHE A 36 1.05 13.89 -1.47
CA PHE A 36 0.29 13.27 -2.55
C PHE A 36 -1.16 13.07 -2.13
N HIS A 37 -2.08 13.16 -3.09
CA HIS A 37 -3.49 12.90 -2.79
C HIS A 37 -3.70 11.46 -2.33
N THR A 38 -3.11 10.51 -3.03
CA THR A 38 -3.28 9.08 -2.78
C THR A 38 -1.96 8.36 -2.94
N ILE A 39 -1.71 7.39 -2.09
CA ILE A 39 -0.53 6.52 -2.15
C ILE A 39 -1.00 5.08 -2.26
N ASP A 40 -0.64 4.42 -3.37
CA ASP A 40 -0.86 2.99 -3.59
C ASP A 40 0.26 2.26 -2.84
N PHE A 41 0.00 1.87 -1.58
CA PHE A 41 1.06 1.44 -0.67
C PHE A 41 1.29 -0.06 -0.63
N GLY A 42 0.36 -0.87 -1.10
CA GLY A 42 0.50 -2.32 -1.02
C GLY A 42 -0.68 -3.05 -1.63
N SER A 43 -0.70 -4.36 -1.46
CA SER A 43 -1.78 -5.17 -2.01
C SER A 43 -2.13 -6.34 -1.09
N PHE A 44 -3.41 -6.68 -1.10
CA PHE A 44 -3.94 -7.85 -0.39
C PHE A 44 -4.25 -8.92 -1.42
N VAL A 45 -3.19 -9.49 -1.98
CA VAL A 45 -3.26 -10.60 -2.95
C VAL A 45 -2.57 -11.80 -2.34
N SER A 46 -2.75 -12.98 -2.97
CA SER A 46 -2.11 -14.20 -2.48
C SER A 46 -0.60 -14.01 -2.36
N PRO A 47 0.01 -14.34 -1.20
CA PRO A 47 1.47 -14.28 -1.05
C PRO A 47 2.21 -15.17 -2.03
N LYS A 48 1.56 -16.23 -2.54
CA LYS A 48 2.14 -17.09 -3.56
C LYS A 48 2.24 -16.36 -4.90
N ALA A 49 1.27 -15.51 -5.21
CA ALA A 49 1.25 -14.75 -6.45
C ALA A 49 2.23 -13.57 -6.38
N ILE A 50 2.23 -12.83 -5.27
CA ILE A 50 3.09 -11.65 -5.10
C ILE A 50 3.73 -11.69 -3.71
N PRO A 51 4.83 -12.48 -3.55
CA PRO A 51 5.50 -12.59 -2.24
C PRO A 51 5.98 -11.24 -1.69
N GLN A 52 6.36 -10.30 -2.58
CA GLN A 52 6.84 -8.98 -2.18
C GLN A 52 5.82 -8.20 -1.34
N MET A 53 4.53 -8.48 -1.53
CA MET A 53 3.45 -7.77 -0.84
C MET A 53 2.83 -8.56 0.31
N ALA A 54 3.45 -9.67 0.72
CA ALA A 54 2.91 -10.52 1.78
C ALA A 54 2.80 -9.80 3.13
N ASP A 55 3.61 -8.76 3.33
CA ASP A 55 3.69 -8.00 4.58
C ASP A 55 2.92 -6.67 4.57
N THR A 56 1.96 -6.52 3.65
CA THR A 56 1.22 -5.25 3.52
C THR A 56 0.56 -4.79 4.83
N ALA A 57 -0.05 -5.72 5.58
CA ALA A 57 -0.69 -5.37 6.85
C ALA A 57 0.34 -4.89 7.89
N GLU A 58 1.50 -5.52 7.94
CA GLU A 58 2.57 -5.14 8.86
C GLU A 58 3.11 -3.75 8.49
N VAL A 59 3.31 -3.49 7.21
CA VAL A 59 3.74 -2.17 6.74
C VAL A 59 2.72 -1.12 7.16
N LEU A 60 1.43 -1.38 6.96
CA LEU A 60 0.37 -0.45 7.34
C LEU A 60 0.47 -0.08 8.82
N GLY A 61 0.75 -1.05 9.68
CA GLY A 61 0.89 -0.81 11.11
C GLY A 61 2.07 0.08 11.49
N MET A 62 3.03 0.26 10.59
CA MET A 62 4.22 1.09 10.82
C MET A 62 4.11 2.49 10.20
N LEU A 63 3.01 2.80 9.53
CA LEU A 63 2.84 4.09 8.88
C LEU A 63 2.40 5.17 9.85
N ASP A 64 2.98 6.35 9.73
CA ASP A 64 2.58 7.51 10.52
C ASP A 64 1.53 8.31 9.73
N LEU A 65 0.29 8.13 10.10
CA LEU A 65 -0.84 8.79 9.45
C LEU A 65 -1.35 10.01 10.24
N SER A 66 -0.65 10.38 11.31
CA SER A 66 -1.15 11.39 12.26
C SER A 66 -1.20 12.80 11.67
N THR A 67 -0.31 13.12 10.73
CA THR A 67 -0.21 14.48 10.20
C THR A 67 -0.42 14.57 8.69
N THR A 68 -0.65 13.44 8.03
CA THR A 68 -0.81 13.44 6.56
C THR A 68 -2.26 13.63 6.15
N SER A 69 -2.44 14.29 5.00
CA SER A 69 -3.74 14.33 4.33
C SER A 69 -3.84 13.32 3.20
N SER A 70 -2.78 12.58 2.92
CA SER A 70 -2.77 11.57 1.87
C SER A 70 -3.71 10.42 2.21
N LYS A 71 -4.39 9.89 1.19
CA LYS A 71 -5.25 8.72 1.33
C LYS A 71 -4.48 7.48 0.91
N LEU A 72 -4.73 6.36 1.56
CA LEU A 72 -4.11 5.09 1.22
C LEU A 72 -5.01 4.29 0.29
N LEU A 73 -4.38 3.72 -0.74
CA LEU A 73 -5.03 2.80 -1.67
C LEU A 73 -4.30 1.47 -1.63
N ALA A 74 -5.04 0.38 -1.55
CA ALA A 74 -4.49 -0.97 -1.64
C ALA A 74 -5.10 -1.71 -2.81
N ILE A 75 -4.31 -2.53 -3.48
CA ILE A 75 -4.77 -3.35 -4.61
C ILE A 75 -5.33 -4.66 -4.07
N VAL A 76 -6.48 -5.07 -4.62
CA VAL A 76 -7.08 -6.38 -4.33
C VAL A 76 -7.39 -7.06 -5.65
N ALA A 77 -7.33 -8.39 -5.68
CA ALA A 77 -7.55 -9.16 -6.91
C ALA A 77 -8.80 -10.04 -6.83
N ASN A 78 -9.36 -10.21 -5.64
CA ASN A 78 -10.53 -11.06 -5.45
C ASN A 78 -11.29 -10.67 -4.17
N THR A 79 -12.42 -11.34 -3.93
CA THR A 79 -13.27 -11.07 -2.76
C THR A 79 -12.51 -11.26 -1.44
N ARG A 80 -11.69 -12.31 -1.35
CA ARG A 80 -10.96 -12.60 -0.11
C ARG A 80 -10.00 -11.46 0.22
N GLY A 81 -9.25 -10.98 -0.77
CA GLY A 81 -8.34 -9.84 -0.57
C GLY A 81 -9.09 -8.59 -0.17
N ALA A 82 -10.24 -8.33 -0.79
CA ALA A 82 -11.08 -7.19 -0.43
C ALA A 82 -11.58 -7.29 1.00
N MET A 83 -11.99 -8.48 1.44
CA MET A 83 -12.44 -8.70 2.82
C MET A 83 -11.31 -8.48 3.82
N ASP A 84 -10.10 -8.91 3.50
CA ASP A 84 -8.95 -8.66 4.34
C ASP A 84 -8.65 -7.15 4.43
N ALA A 85 -8.68 -6.46 3.30
CA ALA A 85 -8.37 -5.03 3.23
C ALA A 85 -9.37 -4.17 4.00
N VAL A 86 -10.67 -4.47 3.93
CA VAL A 86 -11.69 -3.65 4.59
C VAL A 86 -11.64 -3.72 6.11
N GLN A 87 -10.90 -4.68 6.67
CA GLN A 87 -10.68 -4.73 8.11
C GLN A 87 -9.76 -3.61 8.60
N HIS A 88 -9.04 -2.95 7.68
CA HIS A 88 -8.12 -1.87 7.99
C HIS A 88 -8.78 -0.54 7.62
N LYS A 89 -9.34 0.15 8.62
CA LYS A 89 -10.06 1.41 8.41
C LYS A 89 -9.17 2.53 7.85
N GLU A 90 -7.86 2.40 7.95
CA GLU A 90 -6.91 3.37 7.41
C GLU A 90 -6.87 3.39 5.89
N ILE A 91 -7.34 2.33 5.24
CA ILE A 91 -7.35 2.23 3.78
C ILE A 91 -8.60 2.93 3.25
N ALA A 92 -8.38 3.97 2.43
CA ALA A 92 -9.47 4.78 1.89
C ALA A 92 -10.01 4.23 0.57
N TYR A 93 -9.16 3.60 -0.24
CA TYR A 93 -9.53 3.12 -1.57
C TYR A 93 -9.03 1.72 -1.82
N LEU A 94 -9.84 0.93 -2.55
CA LEU A 94 -9.40 -0.36 -3.07
C LEU A 94 -9.28 -0.26 -4.58
N GLY A 95 -8.14 -0.69 -5.11
CA GLY A 95 -7.91 -0.77 -6.55
C GLY A 95 -8.09 -2.20 -7.02
N TYR A 96 -8.81 -2.39 -8.13
CA TYR A 96 -9.03 -3.70 -8.71
C TYR A 96 -8.47 -3.71 -10.12
N PRO A 97 -7.45 -4.53 -10.41
CA PRO A 97 -6.86 -4.59 -11.75
C PRO A 97 -7.79 -5.36 -12.71
N PHE A 98 -7.85 -4.89 -13.93
CA PHE A 98 -8.62 -5.54 -14.98
C PHE A 98 -7.74 -6.38 -15.89
#